data_bb25a6a18ab97e088bb83c344bcd893e
#
_entry.id   bb25a6a18ab97e088bb83c344bcd893e
#
_cell.length_a   1.000
_cell.length_b   1.000
_cell.length_c   1.000
_cell.angle_alpha   90.00
_cell.angle_beta   90.00
_cell.angle_gamma   90.00
#
_symmetry.space_group_name_H-M   'P 1'
#
loop_
_entity.id
_entity.type
_entity.pdbx_description
1 polymer ?
#
loop_
_entity_poly.entity_id
_entity_poly.type
_entity_poly.pdbx_seq_one_letter_code
_entity_poly.pdbx_strand_id
1 'polypeptide(L)'
;MVGQQMPFQFTVLSSSDPHTFKDGQIISTFNKCGFFFCRRGNVEVSLEDKLFQIKPGDVYIYMASTLVHLLHKSEDAEGVMVEVDLDYIIPIVNRVINVENQLFMRKHPCISLSDKQRAHLEYLLDNLRERIEAEDVQEVN
;
A
#
# COMPACT_ATOMS: atom_id res chain seq x y z
N MET A 1 19.41 11.21 21.14
CA MET A 1 19.35 10.09 20.23
C MET A 1 18.14 10.20 19.30
N VAL A 2 18.36 9.90 18.06
CA VAL A 2 17.25 9.92 17.11
C VAL A 2 16.26 8.83 17.49
N GLY A 3 14.98 9.17 17.52
CA GLY A 3 13.94 8.20 17.81
C GLY A 3 13.95 7.06 16.80
N GLN A 4 13.43 5.93 17.20
CA GLN A 4 13.29 4.80 16.30
C GLN A 4 12.32 5.15 15.20
N GLN A 5 12.70 4.86 13.97
CA GLN A 5 11.79 5.01 12.86
C GLN A 5 10.65 3.99 13.00
N MET A 6 9.45 4.44 12.69
CA MET A 6 8.32 3.53 12.68
C MET A 6 8.52 2.48 11.58
N PRO A 7 8.16 1.21 11.83
CA PRO A 7 8.34 0.15 10.84
C PRO A 7 7.38 0.28 9.65
N PHE A 8 6.43 1.19 9.68
CA PHE A 8 5.47 1.38 8.60
C PHE A 8 5.29 2.86 8.28
N GLN A 9 4.91 3.13 7.03
CA GLN A 9 4.63 4.48 6.53
C GLN A 9 3.22 4.52 5.96
N PHE A 10 2.53 5.62 6.24
CA PHE A 10 1.18 5.89 5.73
C PHE A 10 1.27 7.12 4.84
N THR A 11 0.89 6.96 3.57
CA THR A 11 0.98 8.05 2.60
C THR A 11 -0.35 8.20 1.87
N VAL A 12 -0.90 9.42 1.88
CA VAL A 12 -2.06 9.75 1.06
C VAL A 12 -1.55 10.19 -0.30
N LEU A 13 -2.00 9.53 -1.34
CA LEU A 13 -1.58 9.82 -2.72
C LEU A 13 -2.71 10.50 -3.47
N SER A 14 -2.38 11.58 -4.17
CA SER A 14 -3.31 12.32 -5.01
C SER A 14 -2.62 12.72 -6.29
N SER A 15 -3.32 12.65 -7.41
CA SER A 15 -2.77 13.07 -8.70
C SER A 15 -2.35 14.54 -8.73
N SER A 16 -2.95 15.36 -7.89
CA SER A 16 -2.59 16.78 -7.81
C SER A 16 -1.34 17.03 -6.98
N ASP A 17 -0.84 16.04 -6.25
CA ASP A 17 0.35 16.18 -5.42
C ASP A 17 1.59 15.99 -6.27
N PRO A 18 2.52 16.99 -6.29
CA PRO A 18 3.75 16.86 -7.10
C PRO A 18 4.68 15.73 -6.62
N HIS A 19 4.49 15.24 -5.40
CA HIS A 19 5.29 14.14 -4.86
C HIS A 19 4.70 12.77 -5.15
N THR A 20 3.53 12.71 -5.78
CA THR A 20 2.91 11.43 -6.13
C THR A 20 3.69 10.75 -7.27
N PHE A 21 3.52 9.44 -7.39
CA PHE A 21 4.18 8.68 -8.45
C PHE A 21 3.70 9.13 -9.83
N LYS A 22 4.62 9.15 -10.79
CA LYS A 22 4.34 9.60 -12.16
C LYS A 22 4.15 8.41 -13.08
N ASP A 23 3.37 8.63 -14.15
CA ASP A 23 3.20 7.62 -15.19
C ASP A 23 4.58 7.21 -15.74
N GLY A 24 4.74 5.91 -15.95
CA GLY A 24 5.99 5.32 -16.41
C GLY A 24 7.01 5.03 -15.30
N GLN A 25 6.73 5.41 -14.08
CA GLN A 25 7.66 5.20 -12.98
C GLN A 25 7.69 3.72 -12.55
N ILE A 26 8.89 3.24 -12.23
CA ILE A 26 9.06 1.90 -11.67
C ILE A 26 9.19 2.04 -10.15
N ILE A 27 8.34 1.33 -9.44
CA ILE A 27 8.33 1.32 -7.98
C ILE A 27 8.99 0.04 -7.51
N SER A 28 10.14 0.19 -6.83
CA SER A 28 10.87 -0.95 -6.29
C SER A 28 10.46 -1.18 -4.84
N THR A 29 10.19 -2.43 -4.51
CA THR A 29 9.80 -2.82 -3.15
C THR A 29 10.83 -3.75 -2.53
N PHE A 30 12.11 -3.38 -2.62
CA PHE A 30 13.21 -4.28 -2.29
C PHE A 30 13.10 -4.88 -0.88
N ASN A 31 12.94 -4.03 0.13
CA ASN A 31 12.86 -4.50 1.51
C ASN A 31 11.60 -4.01 2.24
N LYS A 32 10.56 -3.72 1.47
CA LYS A 32 9.27 -3.29 2.01
C LYS A 32 8.15 -4.06 1.33
N CYS A 33 7.06 -4.23 2.03
CA CYS A 33 5.81 -4.72 1.45
C CYS A 33 4.68 -3.83 1.93
N GLY A 34 3.52 -3.98 1.34
CA GLY A 34 2.39 -3.14 1.71
C GLY A 34 1.25 -3.24 0.74
N PHE A 35 0.41 -2.20 0.74
CA PHE A 35 -0.72 -2.17 -0.17
C PHE A 35 -1.05 -0.73 -0.55
N PHE A 36 -1.70 -0.61 -1.70
CA PHE A 36 -2.32 0.62 -2.16
C PHE A 36 -3.83 0.41 -2.22
N PHE A 37 -4.57 1.28 -1.52
CA PHE A 37 -6.03 1.28 -1.54
C PHE A 37 -6.50 2.45 -2.40
N CYS A 38 -7.23 2.15 -3.48
CA CYS A 38 -7.73 3.17 -4.40
C CYS A 38 -9.07 3.71 -3.90
N ARG A 39 -9.13 5.03 -3.68
CA ARG A 39 -10.35 5.71 -3.25
C ARG A 39 -11.11 6.32 -4.43
N ARG A 40 -10.36 6.85 -5.41
CA ARG A 40 -10.94 7.52 -6.57
C ARG A 40 -10.07 7.29 -7.78
N GLY A 41 -10.69 7.37 -8.96
CA GLY A 41 -9.96 7.25 -10.21
C GLY A 41 -9.52 5.84 -10.52
N ASN A 42 -8.57 5.72 -11.44
CA ASN A 42 -8.05 4.43 -11.90
C ASN A 42 -6.54 4.49 -11.99
N VAL A 43 -5.91 3.36 -11.64
CA VAL A 43 -4.46 3.21 -11.75
C VAL A 43 -4.18 1.91 -12.47
N GLU A 44 -3.32 1.96 -13.49
CA GLU A 44 -2.89 0.78 -14.24
C GLU A 44 -1.45 0.49 -13.93
N VAL A 45 -1.17 -0.73 -13.49
CA VAL A 45 0.19 -1.18 -13.18
C VAL A 45 0.49 -2.48 -13.89
N SER A 46 1.77 -2.77 -14.08
CA SER A 46 2.20 -4.08 -14.52
C SER A 46 3.18 -4.67 -13.52
N LEU A 47 3.07 -5.98 -13.33
CA LEU A 47 3.97 -6.77 -12.50
C LEU A 47 4.29 -8.03 -13.28
N GLU A 48 5.58 -8.23 -13.60
CA GLU A 48 6.03 -9.43 -14.34
C GLU A 48 5.20 -9.64 -15.61
N ASP A 49 5.02 -8.57 -16.39
CA ASP A 49 4.28 -8.56 -17.66
C ASP A 49 2.77 -8.79 -17.53
N LYS A 50 2.24 -8.84 -16.31
CA LYS A 50 0.80 -8.90 -16.08
C LYS A 50 0.27 -7.51 -15.81
N LEU A 51 -0.86 -7.17 -16.42
CA LEU A 51 -1.52 -5.88 -16.25
C LEU A 51 -2.61 -5.98 -15.20
N PHE A 52 -2.67 -4.97 -14.34
CA PHE A 52 -3.71 -4.86 -13.32
C PHE A 52 -4.33 -3.48 -13.39
N GLN A 53 -5.67 -3.46 -13.41
CA GLN A 53 -6.46 -2.23 -13.33
C GLN A 53 -6.95 -2.07 -11.90
N ILE A 54 -6.52 -1.02 -11.25
CA ILE A 54 -6.92 -0.72 -9.87
C ILE A 54 -8.02 0.33 -9.93
N LYS A 55 -9.21 -0.03 -9.45
CA LYS A 55 -10.41 0.81 -9.48
C LYS A 55 -10.79 1.23 -8.07
N PRO A 56 -11.69 2.22 -7.91
CA PRO A 56 -12.14 2.60 -6.57
C PRO A 56 -12.66 1.40 -5.78
N GLY A 57 -12.18 1.25 -4.55
CA GLY A 57 -12.51 0.09 -3.72
C GLY A 57 -11.59 -1.08 -3.88
N ASP A 58 -10.62 -1.01 -4.78
CA ASP A 58 -9.63 -2.09 -4.96
C ASP A 58 -8.42 -1.85 -4.06
N VAL A 59 -7.83 -2.95 -3.61
CA VAL A 59 -6.57 -2.96 -2.88
C VAL A 59 -5.55 -3.72 -3.71
N TYR A 60 -4.41 -3.09 -3.96
CA TYR A 60 -3.28 -3.74 -4.63
C TYR A 60 -2.21 -4.04 -3.59
N ILE A 61 -1.92 -5.33 -3.39
CA ILE A 61 -0.96 -5.79 -2.39
C ILE A 61 0.37 -6.08 -3.09
N TYR A 62 1.44 -5.46 -2.63
CA TYR A 62 2.77 -5.75 -3.18
C TYR A 62 3.67 -6.38 -2.13
N MET A 63 4.40 -7.39 -2.58
CA MET A 63 5.34 -8.11 -1.72
C MET A 63 6.74 -7.55 -1.92
N ALA A 64 7.62 -7.80 -0.96
CA ALA A 64 9.00 -7.36 -1.08
C ALA A 64 9.71 -7.97 -2.29
N SER A 65 10.71 -7.28 -2.79
CA SER A 65 11.53 -7.70 -3.92
C SER A 65 10.78 -7.79 -5.23
N THR A 66 9.79 -6.91 -5.43
CA THR A 66 9.07 -6.80 -6.69
C THR A 66 9.32 -5.45 -7.34
N LEU A 67 9.19 -5.40 -8.67
CA LEU A 67 9.23 -4.16 -9.43
C LEU A 67 7.85 -3.94 -10.01
N VAL A 68 7.17 -2.91 -9.55
CA VAL A 68 5.85 -2.55 -10.05
C VAL A 68 6.00 -1.37 -11.00
N HIS A 69 5.55 -1.55 -12.23
CA HIS A 69 5.61 -0.50 -13.25
C HIS A 69 4.28 0.23 -13.27
N LEU A 70 4.28 1.49 -12.87
CA LEU A 70 3.11 2.34 -12.96
C LEU A 70 2.96 2.80 -14.40
N LEU A 71 1.95 2.27 -15.10
CA LEU A 71 1.75 2.57 -16.51
C LEU A 71 0.97 3.86 -16.68
N HIS A 72 -0.11 4.02 -15.94
CA HIS A 72 -0.99 5.17 -16.08
C HIS A 72 -1.85 5.36 -14.84
N LYS A 73 -2.13 6.60 -14.50
CA LYS A 73 -3.13 6.94 -13.49
C LYS A 73 -4.02 8.04 -14.04
N SER A 74 -5.30 7.98 -13.69
CA SER A 74 -6.26 9.01 -14.11
C SER A 74 -5.99 10.33 -13.36
N GLU A 75 -6.52 11.42 -13.89
CA GLU A 75 -6.31 12.74 -13.30
C GLU A 75 -6.90 12.86 -11.89
N ASP A 76 -7.97 12.12 -11.62
CA ASP A 76 -8.63 12.13 -10.31
C ASP A 76 -8.16 11.01 -9.39
N ALA A 77 -7.11 10.29 -9.74
CA ALA A 77 -6.62 9.17 -8.94
C ALA A 77 -6.22 9.62 -7.54
N GLU A 78 -6.76 8.93 -6.55
CA GLU A 78 -6.51 9.21 -5.15
C GLU A 78 -6.58 7.92 -4.35
N GLY A 79 -5.68 7.77 -3.41
CA GLY A 79 -5.69 6.58 -2.57
C GLY A 79 -4.73 6.70 -1.40
N VAL A 80 -4.56 5.58 -0.71
CA VAL A 80 -3.70 5.48 0.46
C VAL A 80 -2.73 4.34 0.26
N MET A 81 -1.45 4.60 0.49
CA MET A 81 -0.42 3.58 0.46
C MET A 81 0.09 3.35 1.89
N VAL A 82 0.11 2.10 2.31
CA VAL A 82 0.71 1.70 3.58
C VAL A 82 1.87 0.77 3.28
N GLU A 83 3.07 1.16 3.70
CA GLU A 83 4.28 0.37 3.51
C GLU A 83 4.82 -0.08 4.85
N VAL A 84 5.35 -1.30 4.88
CA VAL A 84 5.89 -1.91 6.10
C VAL A 84 7.26 -2.48 5.81
N ASP A 85 8.20 -2.26 6.72
CA ASP A 85 9.52 -2.86 6.61
C ASP A 85 9.44 -4.38 6.69
N LEU A 86 10.14 -5.04 5.79
CA LEU A 86 10.09 -6.49 5.65
C LEU A 86 10.48 -7.20 6.96
N ASP A 87 11.54 -6.74 7.60
CA ASP A 87 12.05 -7.34 8.82
C ASP A 87 11.03 -7.30 9.96
N TYR A 88 10.19 -6.27 9.98
CA TYR A 88 9.14 -6.15 10.98
C TYR A 88 7.97 -7.08 10.69
N ILE A 89 7.56 -7.17 9.43
CA ILE A 89 6.30 -7.83 9.07
C ILE A 89 6.45 -9.35 8.87
N ILE A 90 7.64 -9.84 8.47
CA ILE A 90 7.82 -11.27 8.17
C ILE A 90 7.42 -12.18 9.32
N PRO A 91 7.86 -11.97 10.57
CA PRO A 91 7.46 -12.84 11.66
C PRO A 91 5.95 -12.87 11.88
N ILE A 92 5.29 -11.73 11.64
CA ILE A 92 3.84 -11.62 11.79
C ILE A 92 3.13 -12.37 10.67
N VAL A 93 3.55 -12.15 9.43
CA VAL A 93 2.96 -12.79 8.25
C VAL A 93 3.10 -14.31 8.36
N ASN A 94 4.29 -14.80 8.71
CA ASN A 94 4.54 -16.24 8.81
C ASN A 94 3.71 -16.91 9.92
N ARG A 95 3.31 -16.15 10.92
CA ARG A 95 2.48 -16.65 12.01
C ARG A 95 1.00 -16.65 11.65
N VAL A 96 0.57 -15.65 10.87
CA VAL A 96 -0.86 -15.41 10.62
C VAL A 96 -1.31 -15.97 9.28
N ILE A 97 -0.44 -15.95 8.27
CA ILE A 97 -0.80 -16.33 6.91
C ILE A 97 0.06 -17.54 6.49
N ASN A 98 -0.59 -18.64 6.12
CA ASN A 98 0.15 -19.81 5.67
C ASN A 98 0.80 -19.58 4.30
N VAL A 99 1.75 -20.45 3.94
CA VAL A 99 2.53 -20.32 2.70
C VAL A 99 1.64 -20.33 1.46
N GLU A 100 0.61 -21.17 1.44
CA GLU A 100 -0.30 -21.25 0.29
C GLU A 100 -1.01 -19.92 0.06
N ASN A 101 -1.50 -19.28 1.10
CA ASN A 101 -2.17 -17.98 1.00
C ASN A 101 -1.18 -16.90 0.60
N GLN A 102 0.05 -16.94 1.07
CA GLN A 102 1.08 -15.99 0.65
C GLN A 102 1.37 -16.11 -0.85
N LEU A 103 1.46 -17.34 -1.36
CA LEU A 103 1.67 -17.59 -2.79
C LEU A 103 0.47 -17.13 -3.62
N PHE A 104 -0.74 -17.34 -3.10
CA PHE A 104 -1.95 -16.87 -3.77
C PHE A 104 -1.94 -15.34 -3.90
N MET A 105 -1.57 -14.63 -2.83
CA MET A 105 -1.52 -13.16 -2.84
C MET A 105 -0.50 -12.64 -3.85
N ARG A 106 0.62 -13.33 -4.04
CA ARG A 106 1.61 -12.92 -5.04
C ARG A 106 1.07 -13.02 -6.45
N LYS A 107 0.24 -14.03 -6.73
CA LYS A 107 -0.36 -14.25 -8.06
C LYS A 107 -1.57 -13.37 -8.29
N HIS A 108 -2.27 -12.99 -7.22
CA HIS A 108 -3.50 -12.22 -7.28
C HIS A 108 -3.40 -10.99 -6.36
N PRO A 109 -2.54 -10.03 -6.72
CA PRO A 109 -2.28 -8.89 -5.84
C PRO A 109 -3.40 -7.87 -5.78
N CYS A 110 -4.33 -7.88 -6.74
CA CYS A 110 -5.41 -6.89 -6.79
C CYS A 110 -6.70 -7.53 -6.31
N ILE A 111 -7.28 -6.96 -5.25
CA ILE A 111 -8.49 -7.47 -4.60
C ILE A 111 -9.55 -6.37 -4.62
N SER A 112 -10.76 -6.73 -5.08
CA SER A 112 -11.89 -5.79 -5.06
C SER A 112 -12.67 -5.99 -3.77
N LEU A 113 -12.83 -4.92 -2.99
CA LEU A 113 -13.52 -4.97 -1.72
C LEU A 113 -15.03 -4.72 -1.91
N SER A 114 -15.84 -5.41 -1.11
CA SER A 114 -17.26 -5.08 -0.98
C SER A 114 -17.42 -3.74 -0.25
N ASP A 115 -18.61 -3.16 -0.31
CA ASP A 115 -18.88 -1.90 0.40
C ASP A 115 -18.60 -2.03 1.89
N LYS A 116 -18.97 -3.15 2.49
CA LYS A 116 -18.75 -3.39 3.90
C LYS A 116 -17.27 -3.51 4.23
N GLN A 117 -16.52 -4.25 3.40
CA GLN A 117 -15.07 -4.39 3.57
C GLN A 117 -14.37 -3.05 3.39
N ARG A 118 -14.82 -2.27 2.41
CA ARG A 118 -14.27 -0.94 2.15
C ARG A 118 -14.46 -0.01 3.35
N ALA A 119 -15.66 0.01 3.93
CA ALA A 119 -15.94 0.82 5.11
C ALA A 119 -15.08 0.40 6.29
N HIS A 120 -14.89 -0.92 6.46
CA HIS A 120 -14.05 -1.43 7.54
C HIS A 120 -12.59 -1.05 7.34
N LEU A 121 -12.07 -1.12 6.11
CA LEU A 121 -10.71 -0.72 5.82
C LEU A 121 -10.51 0.78 6.08
N GLU A 122 -11.45 1.62 5.68
CA GLU A 122 -11.36 3.06 5.95
C GLU A 122 -11.28 3.35 7.45
N TYR A 123 -12.06 2.63 8.23
CA TYR A 123 -12.01 2.74 9.70
C TYR A 123 -10.63 2.37 10.24
N LEU A 124 -10.06 1.26 9.76
CA LEU A 124 -8.73 0.82 10.20
C LEU A 124 -7.65 1.81 9.78
N LEU A 125 -7.75 2.39 8.58
CA LEU A 125 -6.79 3.36 8.09
C LEU A 125 -6.83 4.65 8.92
N ASP A 126 -8.02 5.10 9.31
CA ASP A 126 -8.16 6.28 10.17
C ASP A 126 -7.51 6.03 11.53
N ASN A 127 -7.72 4.86 12.11
CA ASN A 127 -7.07 4.51 13.39
C ASN A 127 -5.55 4.45 13.26
N LEU A 128 -5.05 3.89 12.18
CA LEU A 128 -3.61 3.81 11.94
C LEU A 128 -3.01 5.20 11.82
N ARG A 129 -3.65 6.08 11.06
CA ARG A 129 -3.18 7.45 10.87
C ARG A 129 -3.14 8.19 12.20
N GLU A 130 -4.18 8.06 13.01
CA GLU A 130 -4.22 8.72 14.32
C GLU A 130 -3.08 8.25 15.22
N ARG A 131 -2.75 6.97 15.20
CA ARG A 131 -1.65 6.44 16.00
C ARG A 131 -0.30 6.97 15.53
N ILE A 132 -0.10 7.05 14.21
CA ILE A 132 1.13 7.60 13.65
C ILE A 132 1.31 9.05 14.06
N GLU A 133 0.26 9.85 13.94
CA GLU A 133 0.29 11.26 14.31
C GLU A 133 0.54 11.45 15.82
N ALA A 134 -0.05 10.60 16.65
CA ALA A 134 0.14 10.66 18.09
C ALA A 134 1.59 10.33 18.48
N GLU A 135 2.21 9.35 17.84
CA GLU A 135 3.60 9.01 18.10
C GLU A 135 4.56 10.10 17.62
N ASP A 136 4.28 10.72 16.47
CA ASP A 136 5.06 11.85 15.99
C ASP A 136 5.02 13.02 16.97
N VAL A 137 3.85 13.30 17.54
CA VAL A 137 3.72 14.36 18.54
C VAL A 137 4.52 14.02 19.80
N GLN A 138 4.50 12.75 20.23
CA GLN A 138 5.27 12.33 21.39
C GLN A 138 6.77 12.44 21.15
N GLU A 139 7.23 12.15 19.96
CA GLU A 139 8.65 12.28 19.62
C GLU A 139 9.12 13.74 19.62
N VAL A 140 8.26 14.65 19.22
CA VAL A 140 8.57 16.06 19.18
C VAL A 140 8.62 16.66 20.60
N ASN A 141 7.85 16.15 21.50
CA ASN A 141 7.81 16.61 22.88
C ASN A 141 8.86 15.93 23.75
#